data_439d11b72441a1434ab0a03c839421d5
#
_entry.id   439d11b72441a1434ab0a03c839421d5
#
_cell.length_a   1.000
_cell.length_b   1.000
_cell.length_c   1.000
_cell.angle_alpha   90.00
_cell.angle_beta   90.00
_cell.angle_gamma   90.00
#
_symmetry.space_group_name_H-M   'P 1'
#
loop_
_entity.id
_entity.type
_entity.pdbx_description
1 polymer ?
#
loop_
_entity_poly.entity_id
_entity_poly.type
_entity_poly.pdbx_seq_one_letter_code
_entity_poly.pdbx_strand_id
1 'polypeptide(L)'
;MNPLNQHLHEQDPDIAAFIAQENERQEHHIELIASENYTSKAVMQAQGSQLTNKYAEGYPGKRYYGGCEAVDKVEQLAIDRAKALFEADYVNVQPHSGSQANTAVYMALLNPGDTILGLSLDHGGHLTHGAKPNFSGKLYNAIQYGLNTETGEIDYDQVEALAKEHKPKMIVAGFSAYSRVVDWQKFRDIADSVGAYLLVDMAHVAGLVAAGVYPSPINAAHVVTTTTHKTLRGPRGGLIMCKSNPELEKKFNSLIFPGIQGGPLMHVIAAKAVALKEAMTAEFRAYQKQVVINAQAMADVFMKRGFDVVSNGTDNHMFLLSLVSKGMTGKEADAILNSVNITVNKNTVPNDPQSPFVTSGIRIGTPAVTSRNFSEEDCVQLAHWICDVLTAPEDNAVVQQVIDKVATLTAARPVYTK
;
A
#
# COMPACT_ATOMS: atom_id res chain seq x y z
N MET A 1 6.88 43.25 3.13
CA MET A 1 7.33 42.15 2.25
C MET A 1 6.12 41.54 1.57
N ASN A 2 6.25 41.09 0.32
CA ASN A 2 5.16 40.37 -0.34
C ASN A 2 4.99 38.99 0.38
N PRO A 3 3.83 38.65 0.96
CA PRO A 3 3.62 37.40 1.71
C PRO A 3 3.85 36.16 0.85
N LEU A 4 3.79 36.27 -0.48
CA LEU A 4 4.08 35.14 -1.39
C LEU A 4 5.57 34.70 -1.38
N ASN A 5 6.47 35.48 -0.80
CA ASN A 5 7.90 35.19 -0.78
C ASN A 5 8.44 34.80 0.61
N GLN A 6 7.55 34.65 1.59
CA GLN A 6 7.92 34.19 2.92
C GLN A 6 8.11 32.69 2.93
N HIS A 7 9.12 32.22 3.68
CA HIS A 7 9.30 30.79 3.96
C HIS A 7 8.28 30.30 5.00
N LEU A 8 8.04 28.98 5.02
CA LEU A 8 7.05 28.39 5.92
C LEU A 8 7.27 28.79 7.39
N HIS A 9 8.50 28.74 7.89
CA HIS A 9 8.83 29.09 9.27
C HIS A 9 8.58 30.56 9.63
N GLU A 10 8.54 31.45 8.64
CA GLU A 10 8.21 32.87 8.81
C GLU A 10 6.71 33.10 8.73
N GLN A 11 6.03 32.37 7.85
CA GLN A 11 4.60 32.52 7.59
C GLN A 11 3.74 31.76 8.60
N ASP A 12 4.15 30.55 8.97
CA ASP A 12 3.42 29.66 9.88
C ASP A 12 4.42 28.82 10.70
N PRO A 13 4.92 29.41 11.82
CA PRO A 13 5.89 28.72 12.67
C PRO A 13 5.32 27.45 13.34
N ASP A 14 4.00 27.38 13.58
CA ASP A 14 3.37 26.21 14.21
C ASP A 14 3.40 25.01 13.29
N ILE A 15 3.02 25.18 12.03
CA ILE A 15 3.12 24.12 11.01
C ILE A 15 4.58 23.72 10.79
N ALA A 16 5.49 24.68 10.74
CA ALA A 16 6.92 24.39 10.61
C ALA A 16 7.44 23.54 11.79
N ALA A 17 7.01 23.84 13.01
CA ALA A 17 7.36 23.07 14.21
C ALA A 17 6.79 21.64 14.19
N PHE A 18 5.53 21.46 13.77
CA PHE A 18 4.93 20.11 13.68
C PHE A 18 5.59 19.26 12.60
N ILE A 19 5.96 19.84 11.47
CA ILE A 19 6.74 19.13 10.43
C ILE A 19 8.11 18.73 10.98
N ALA A 20 8.78 19.60 11.75
CA ALA A 20 10.05 19.28 12.38
C ALA A 20 9.92 18.12 13.39
N GLN A 21 8.86 18.12 14.21
CA GLN A 21 8.58 17.02 15.15
C GLN A 21 8.36 15.68 14.43
N GLU A 22 7.61 15.68 13.31
CA GLU A 22 7.41 14.45 12.53
C GLU A 22 8.72 13.99 11.86
N ASN A 23 9.55 14.91 11.37
CA ASN A 23 10.88 14.57 10.86
C ASN A 23 11.75 13.90 11.93
N GLU A 24 11.74 14.43 13.16
CA GLU A 24 12.46 13.83 14.31
C GLU A 24 11.91 12.45 14.65
N ARG A 25 10.58 12.28 14.65
CA ARG A 25 9.97 10.97 14.87
C ARG A 25 10.44 9.97 13.82
N GLN A 26 10.39 10.31 12.54
CA GLN A 26 10.83 9.44 11.45
C GLN A 26 12.30 9.05 11.56
N GLU A 27 13.17 9.95 12.01
CA GLU A 27 14.60 9.65 12.19
C GLU A 27 14.86 8.73 13.40
N HIS A 28 14.10 8.88 14.50
CA HIS A 28 14.37 8.18 15.76
C HIS A 28 13.51 6.92 15.97
N HIS A 29 12.42 6.74 15.23
CA HIS A 29 11.60 5.54 15.29
C HIS A 29 11.94 4.56 14.16
N ILE A 30 11.72 3.27 14.42
CA ILE A 30 11.77 2.22 13.40
C ILE A 30 10.36 2.00 12.88
N GLU A 31 10.13 2.30 11.61
CA GLU A 31 8.84 2.21 10.95
C GLU A 31 8.63 0.83 10.33
N LEU A 32 7.64 0.09 10.82
CA LEU A 32 7.26 -1.25 10.36
C LEU A 32 5.82 -1.34 9.85
N ILE A 33 5.13 -0.20 9.70
CA ILE A 33 3.82 -0.20 9.05
C ILE A 33 4.01 -0.57 7.57
N ALA A 34 3.44 -1.71 7.14
CA ALA A 34 3.65 -2.28 5.82
C ALA A 34 3.21 -1.40 4.64
N SER A 35 2.35 -0.42 4.90
CA SER A 35 1.85 0.55 3.90
C SER A 35 2.61 1.88 3.91
N GLU A 36 3.65 2.03 4.73
CA GLU A 36 4.47 3.23 4.81
C GLU A 36 5.85 3.02 4.17
N ASN A 37 6.45 4.11 3.71
CA ASN A 37 7.77 4.12 3.10
C ASN A 37 8.36 5.54 3.12
N TYR A 38 9.67 5.63 2.94
CA TYR A 38 10.38 6.90 2.80
C TYR A 38 10.64 7.19 1.33
N THR A 39 9.97 8.21 0.81
CA THR A 39 10.16 8.64 -0.59
C THR A 39 11.43 9.48 -0.74
N SER A 40 11.93 9.60 -1.98
CA SER A 40 13.16 10.38 -2.24
C SER A 40 12.96 11.90 -2.08
N LYS A 41 14.07 12.62 -1.81
CA LYS A 41 14.06 14.09 -1.83
C LYS A 41 13.56 14.65 -3.18
N ALA A 42 13.87 13.98 -4.30
CA ALA A 42 13.43 14.39 -5.64
C ALA A 42 11.91 14.29 -5.80
N VAL A 43 11.28 13.24 -5.26
CA VAL A 43 9.82 13.10 -5.24
C VAL A 43 9.19 14.22 -4.40
N MET A 44 9.72 14.52 -3.22
CA MET A 44 9.23 15.60 -2.36
C MET A 44 9.40 16.99 -3.01
N GLN A 45 10.52 17.23 -3.70
CA GLN A 45 10.75 18.47 -4.45
C GLN A 45 9.77 18.66 -5.60
N ALA A 46 9.46 17.58 -6.35
CA ALA A 46 8.46 17.65 -7.41
C ALA A 46 7.07 17.95 -6.85
N GLN A 47 6.70 17.33 -5.72
CA GLN A 47 5.42 17.55 -5.05
C GLN A 47 5.31 18.97 -4.46
N GLY A 48 6.37 19.55 -3.94
CA GLY A 48 6.43 20.92 -3.43
C GLY A 48 6.65 21.98 -4.51
N SER A 49 6.48 21.64 -5.79
CA SER A 49 6.75 22.56 -6.89
C SER A 49 5.59 23.50 -7.22
N GLN A 50 5.86 24.53 -8.04
CA GLN A 50 4.88 25.48 -8.54
C GLN A 50 3.78 24.85 -9.42
N LEU A 51 3.90 23.58 -9.78
CA LEU A 51 2.84 22.85 -10.49
C LEU A 51 1.53 22.76 -9.69
N THR A 52 1.59 22.96 -8.37
CA THR A 52 0.39 23.09 -7.52
C THR A 52 -0.54 24.23 -7.94
N ASN A 53 -0.01 25.27 -8.61
CA ASN A 53 -0.77 26.44 -9.04
C ASN A 53 -1.58 26.19 -10.34
N LYS A 54 -1.27 25.12 -11.08
CA LYS A 54 -1.82 24.93 -12.43
C LYS A 54 -3.11 24.11 -12.43
N TYR A 55 -4.18 24.70 -12.97
CA TYR A 55 -5.44 24.02 -13.24
C TYR A 55 -5.41 23.37 -14.62
N ALA A 56 -5.63 22.03 -14.70
CA ALA A 56 -5.42 21.25 -15.92
C ALA A 56 -6.51 20.19 -16.16
N GLU A 57 -7.80 20.56 -16.02
CA GLU A 57 -8.93 19.66 -16.32
C GLU A 57 -8.83 19.10 -17.74
N GLY A 58 -9.20 17.84 -17.90
CA GLY A 58 -9.03 17.08 -19.12
C GLY A 58 -7.78 16.21 -19.10
N TYR A 59 -7.21 15.95 -20.26
CA TYR A 59 -6.08 15.06 -20.48
C TYR A 59 -5.03 15.70 -21.39
N PRO A 60 -3.79 15.20 -21.47
CA PRO A 60 -2.77 15.75 -22.35
C PRO A 60 -3.27 15.98 -23.79
N GLY A 61 -3.07 17.18 -24.30
CA GLY A 61 -3.56 17.62 -25.62
C GLY A 61 -5.07 17.84 -25.73
N LYS A 62 -5.84 17.63 -24.67
CA LYS A 62 -7.30 17.79 -24.61
C LYS A 62 -7.71 18.44 -23.29
N ARG A 63 -7.14 19.61 -22.98
CA ARG A 63 -7.44 20.37 -21.77
C ARG A 63 -8.59 21.35 -21.98
N TYR A 64 -9.28 21.67 -20.90
CA TYR A 64 -10.30 22.70 -20.88
C TYR A 64 -9.73 24.11 -20.61
N TYR A 65 -8.45 24.20 -20.23
CA TYR A 65 -7.76 25.45 -19.88
C TYR A 65 -6.50 25.65 -20.72
N GLY A 66 -6.14 26.92 -20.97
CA GLY A 66 -4.89 27.28 -21.65
C GLY A 66 -3.66 27.13 -20.75
N GLY A 67 -2.46 27.24 -21.33
CA GLY A 67 -1.20 27.20 -20.62
C GLY A 67 -0.83 25.83 -20.05
N CYS A 68 -1.24 24.75 -20.72
CA CYS A 68 -1.03 23.37 -20.26
C CYS A 68 0.14 22.66 -20.96
N GLU A 69 0.90 23.34 -21.81
CA GLU A 69 1.95 22.74 -22.65
C GLU A 69 3.04 22.03 -21.83
N ALA A 70 3.37 22.60 -20.65
CA ALA A 70 4.37 22.01 -19.75
C ALA A 70 3.77 20.85 -18.95
N VAL A 71 2.57 21.02 -18.38
CA VAL A 71 1.92 19.98 -17.58
C VAL A 71 1.47 18.80 -18.42
N ASP A 72 1.15 18.99 -19.70
CA ASP A 72 0.88 17.91 -20.65
C ASP A 72 2.09 16.97 -20.77
N LYS A 73 3.29 17.54 -20.87
CA LYS A 73 4.53 16.77 -20.92
C LYS A 73 4.77 16.01 -19.61
N VAL A 74 4.45 16.61 -18.48
CA VAL A 74 4.59 15.98 -17.16
C VAL A 74 3.65 14.77 -17.04
N GLU A 75 2.37 14.95 -17.37
CA GLU A 75 1.38 13.88 -17.28
C GLU A 75 1.66 12.77 -18.30
N GLN A 76 1.98 13.14 -19.56
CA GLN A 76 2.34 12.16 -20.58
C GLN A 76 3.56 11.33 -20.15
N LEU A 77 4.59 11.96 -19.58
CA LEU A 77 5.78 11.26 -19.10
C LEU A 77 5.46 10.28 -17.95
N ALA A 78 4.55 10.66 -17.05
CA ALA A 78 4.07 9.76 -15.99
C ALA A 78 3.34 8.54 -16.59
N ILE A 79 2.46 8.77 -17.57
CA ILE A 79 1.74 7.71 -18.29
C ILE A 79 2.72 6.76 -18.98
N ASP A 80 3.67 7.30 -19.75
CA ASP A 80 4.63 6.51 -20.52
C ASP A 80 5.51 5.64 -19.61
N ARG A 81 5.97 6.21 -18.48
CA ARG A 81 6.77 5.49 -17.49
C ARG A 81 5.98 4.39 -16.80
N ALA A 82 4.73 4.65 -16.43
CA ALA A 82 3.88 3.63 -15.83
C ALA A 82 3.57 2.49 -16.81
N LYS A 83 3.28 2.82 -18.08
CA LYS A 83 3.12 1.80 -19.16
C LYS A 83 4.34 0.92 -19.30
N ALA A 84 5.53 1.52 -19.38
CA ALA A 84 6.77 0.79 -19.52
C ALA A 84 7.11 -0.06 -18.30
N LEU A 85 6.87 0.47 -17.09
CA LEU A 85 7.19 -0.20 -15.82
C LEU A 85 6.32 -1.43 -15.55
N PHE A 86 5.02 -1.34 -15.84
CA PHE A 86 4.04 -2.38 -15.57
C PHE A 86 3.61 -3.18 -16.81
N GLU A 87 4.20 -2.89 -17.98
CA GLU A 87 3.82 -3.51 -19.26
C GLU A 87 2.32 -3.34 -19.59
N ALA A 88 1.75 -2.20 -19.19
CA ALA A 88 0.36 -1.85 -19.44
C ALA A 88 0.20 -1.10 -20.76
N ASP A 89 -0.91 -1.33 -21.46
CA ASP A 89 -1.21 -0.61 -22.70
C ASP A 89 -1.94 0.71 -22.44
N TYR A 90 -2.71 0.76 -21.35
CA TYR A 90 -3.42 1.94 -20.86
C TYR A 90 -3.07 2.23 -19.41
N VAL A 91 -2.87 3.52 -19.09
CA VAL A 91 -2.67 4.03 -17.72
C VAL A 91 -3.36 5.37 -17.57
N ASN A 92 -4.11 5.54 -16.46
CA ASN A 92 -4.58 6.82 -15.98
C ASN A 92 -3.83 7.16 -14.67
N VAL A 93 -3.14 8.30 -14.66
CA VAL A 93 -2.30 8.73 -13.52
C VAL A 93 -2.97 9.80 -12.64
N GLN A 94 -4.20 10.20 -12.98
CA GLN A 94 -4.91 11.26 -12.29
C GLN A 94 -5.58 10.87 -10.96
N PRO A 95 -5.88 9.59 -10.61
CA PRO A 95 -6.50 9.27 -9.33
C PRO A 95 -5.71 9.86 -8.15
N HIS A 96 -6.42 10.60 -7.27
CA HIS A 96 -5.81 11.24 -6.09
C HIS A 96 -5.40 10.21 -5.03
N SER A 97 -6.03 9.05 -5.03
CA SER A 97 -5.74 7.95 -4.11
C SER A 97 -6.12 6.60 -4.73
N GLY A 98 -5.67 5.49 -4.10
CA GLY A 98 -6.14 4.15 -4.46
C GLY A 98 -7.65 3.98 -4.31
N SER A 99 -8.24 4.58 -3.26
CA SER A 99 -9.70 4.53 -3.06
C SER A 99 -10.46 5.21 -4.20
N GLN A 100 -9.98 6.35 -4.72
CA GLN A 100 -10.59 7.01 -5.87
C GLN A 100 -10.36 6.23 -7.18
N ALA A 101 -9.20 5.59 -7.35
CA ALA A 101 -8.97 4.69 -8.47
C ALA A 101 -9.99 3.54 -8.46
N ASN A 102 -10.17 2.88 -7.30
CA ASN A 102 -11.17 1.83 -7.14
C ASN A 102 -12.59 2.35 -7.37
N THR A 103 -12.95 3.52 -6.80
CA THR A 103 -14.27 4.13 -7.01
C THR A 103 -14.56 4.35 -8.50
N ALA A 104 -13.61 4.90 -9.25
CA ALA A 104 -13.77 5.11 -10.69
C ALA A 104 -14.01 3.80 -11.45
N VAL A 105 -13.25 2.74 -11.11
CA VAL A 105 -13.40 1.42 -11.72
C VAL A 105 -14.78 0.83 -11.42
N TYR A 106 -15.21 0.88 -10.16
CA TYR A 106 -16.54 0.39 -9.76
C TYR A 106 -17.65 1.12 -10.53
N MET A 107 -17.63 2.46 -10.53
CA MET A 107 -18.65 3.27 -11.22
C MET A 107 -18.60 3.12 -12.76
N ALA A 108 -17.43 2.78 -13.32
CA ALA A 108 -17.29 2.54 -14.76
C ALA A 108 -17.92 1.21 -15.21
N LEU A 109 -17.90 0.20 -14.35
CA LEU A 109 -18.21 -1.19 -14.70
C LEU A 109 -19.48 -1.73 -14.05
N LEU A 110 -19.99 -1.05 -13.00
CA LEU A 110 -21.10 -1.52 -12.18
C LEU A 110 -22.18 -0.45 -12.03
N ASN A 111 -23.40 -0.91 -11.77
CA ASN A 111 -24.49 -0.07 -11.29
C ASN A 111 -24.64 -0.23 -9.76
N PRO A 112 -25.15 0.78 -9.05
CA PRO A 112 -25.52 0.63 -7.64
C PRO A 112 -26.42 -0.60 -7.43
N GLY A 113 -26.11 -1.41 -6.42
CA GLY A 113 -26.81 -2.65 -6.13
C GLY A 113 -26.24 -3.90 -6.83
N ASP A 114 -25.36 -3.75 -7.82
CA ASP A 114 -24.66 -4.90 -8.41
C ASP A 114 -23.85 -5.68 -7.35
N THR A 115 -23.77 -6.99 -7.53
CA THR A 115 -23.00 -7.85 -6.60
C THR A 115 -21.51 -7.81 -6.92
N ILE A 116 -20.69 -7.66 -5.88
CA ILE A 116 -19.24 -7.77 -5.92
C ILE A 116 -18.78 -8.86 -4.97
N LEU A 117 -17.64 -9.49 -5.27
CA LEU A 117 -17.00 -10.50 -4.43
C LEU A 117 -15.59 -10.04 -4.10
N GLY A 118 -15.27 -9.80 -2.83
CA GLY A 118 -13.97 -9.28 -2.39
C GLY A 118 -13.45 -9.97 -1.13
N LEU A 119 -12.15 -9.85 -0.86
CA LEU A 119 -11.55 -10.38 0.36
C LEU A 119 -12.08 -9.64 1.59
N SER A 120 -12.52 -10.40 2.60
CA SER A 120 -12.99 -9.84 3.86
C SER A 120 -11.92 -8.95 4.53
N LEU A 121 -12.37 -7.84 5.12
CA LEU A 121 -11.49 -6.94 5.88
C LEU A 121 -10.77 -7.69 7.01
N ASP A 122 -11.50 -8.55 7.71
CA ASP A 122 -10.99 -9.35 8.85
C ASP A 122 -9.96 -10.41 8.40
N HIS A 123 -9.94 -10.75 7.13
CA HIS A 123 -8.99 -11.68 6.51
C HIS A 123 -7.94 -10.98 5.65
N GLY A 124 -7.75 -9.67 5.85
CA GLY A 124 -6.70 -8.89 5.20
C GLY A 124 -7.10 -8.16 3.92
N GLY A 125 -8.40 -8.09 3.61
CA GLY A 125 -8.90 -7.25 2.51
C GLY A 125 -8.71 -5.75 2.76
N HIS A 126 -9.00 -4.94 1.76
CA HIS A 126 -9.02 -3.48 1.89
C HIS A 126 -10.45 -2.98 2.10
N LEU A 127 -10.59 -1.80 2.72
CA LEU A 127 -11.90 -1.16 2.92
C LEU A 127 -12.71 -1.07 1.62
N THR A 128 -12.07 -0.75 0.50
CA THR A 128 -12.71 -0.64 -0.82
C THR A 128 -13.05 -1.97 -1.49
N HIS A 129 -12.81 -3.10 -0.83
CA HIS A 129 -13.17 -4.43 -1.34
C HIS A 129 -14.52 -4.94 -0.80
N GLY A 130 -15.42 -4.02 -0.43
CA GLY A 130 -16.78 -4.34 0.01
C GLY A 130 -17.01 -4.20 1.51
N ALA A 131 -16.12 -3.55 2.26
CA ALA A 131 -16.35 -3.34 3.70
C ALA A 131 -17.57 -2.44 3.95
N LYS A 132 -18.46 -2.84 4.86
CA LYS A 132 -19.75 -2.17 5.15
C LYS A 132 -19.67 -0.66 5.35
N PRO A 133 -18.68 -0.07 6.07
CA PRO A 133 -18.61 1.38 6.27
C PRO A 133 -18.14 2.15 5.03
N ASN A 134 -17.53 1.46 4.05
CA ASN A 134 -16.98 2.05 2.83
C ASN A 134 -18.04 2.21 1.74
N PHE A 135 -17.76 3.07 0.73
CA PHE A 135 -18.64 3.23 -0.42
C PHE A 135 -18.93 1.89 -1.11
N SER A 136 -17.95 1.00 -1.18
CA SER A 136 -18.06 -0.31 -1.83
C SER A 136 -19.06 -1.23 -1.15
N GLY A 137 -19.17 -1.17 0.19
CA GLY A 137 -20.18 -1.91 0.94
C GLY A 137 -21.52 -1.19 1.09
N LYS A 138 -21.56 0.12 0.79
CA LYS A 138 -22.81 0.92 0.87
C LYS A 138 -23.57 0.95 -0.45
N LEU A 139 -22.88 0.98 -1.57
CA LEU A 139 -23.47 1.12 -2.90
C LEU A 139 -23.68 -0.22 -3.61
N TYR A 140 -22.96 -1.26 -3.22
CA TYR A 140 -22.96 -2.57 -3.88
C TYR A 140 -23.34 -3.68 -2.91
N ASN A 141 -23.88 -4.77 -3.46
CA ASN A 141 -24.13 -5.99 -2.70
C ASN A 141 -22.80 -6.74 -2.54
N ALA A 142 -22.09 -6.48 -1.44
CA ALA A 142 -20.75 -7.02 -1.21
C ALA A 142 -20.80 -8.39 -0.54
N ILE A 143 -20.38 -9.40 -1.28
CA ILE A 143 -20.10 -10.76 -0.78
C ILE A 143 -18.61 -10.83 -0.46
N GLN A 144 -18.26 -11.53 0.62
CA GLN A 144 -16.89 -11.60 1.11
C GLN A 144 -16.38 -13.02 1.05
N TYR A 145 -15.19 -13.25 0.46
CA TYR A 145 -14.44 -14.48 0.62
C TYR A 145 -13.38 -14.33 1.71
N GLY A 146 -12.86 -15.45 2.19
CA GLY A 146 -11.89 -15.49 3.29
C GLY A 146 -10.63 -16.27 2.96
N LEU A 147 -9.85 -16.47 4.01
CA LEU A 147 -8.69 -17.36 4.02
C LEU A 147 -9.13 -18.73 4.56
N ASN A 148 -8.48 -19.76 4.10
CA ASN A 148 -8.51 -21.06 4.77
C ASN A 148 -7.92 -20.89 6.17
N THR A 149 -8.66 -21.25 7.19
CA THR A 149 -8.32 -20.98 8.59
C THR A 149 -7.19 -21.85 9.13
N GLU A 150 -6.90 -22.98 8.47
CA GLU A 150 -5.80 -23.88 8.84
C GLU A 150 -4.47 -23.41 8.23
N THR A 151 -4.51 -22.98 6.97
CA THR A 151 -3.29 -22.59 6.23
C THR A 151 -3.00 -21.09 6.31
N GLY A 152 -4.01 -20.26 6.55
CA GLY A 152 -3.90 -18.79 6.45
C GLY A 152 -3.76 -18.29 5.02
N GLU A 153 -4.08 -19.11 4.02
CA GLU A 153 -3.99 -18.77 2.61
C GLU A 153 -5.39 -18.55 1.99
N ILE A 154 -5.45 -17.85 0.83
CA ILE A 154 -6.70 -17.62 0.11
C ILE A 154 -7.34 -18.98 -0.26
N ASP A 155 -8.60 -19.14 0.13
CA ASP A 155 -9.40 -20.32 -0.21
C ASP A 155 -10.05 -20.11 -1.58
N TYR A 156 -9.34 -20.56 -2.64
CA TYR A 156 -9.83 -20.42 -4.02
C TYR A 156 -11.07 -21.25 -4.29
N ASP A 157 -11.25 -22.38 -3.61
CA ASP A 157 -12.46 -23.22 -3.76
C ASP A 157 -13.68 -22.48 -3.19
N GLN A 158 -13.50 -21.77 -2.06
CA GLN A 158 -14.52 -20.88 -1.52
C GLN A 158 -14.83 -19.72 -2.47
N VAL A 159 -13.79 -19.09 -3.06
CA VAL A 159 -13.98 -18.00 -4.05
C VAL A 159 -14.81 -18.49 -5.23
N GLU A 160 -14.50 -19.68 -5.77
CA GLU A 160 -15.22 -20.26 -6.90
C GLU A 160 -16.68 -20.61 -6.53
N ALA A 161 -16.91 -21.22 -5.36
CA ALA A 161 -18.23 -21.55 -4.87
C ALA A 161 -19.12 -20.31 -4.71
N LEU A 162 -18.60 -19.27 -4.04
CA LEU A 162 -19.29 -17.99 -3.85
C LEU A 162 -19.56 -17.27 -5.18
N ALA A 163 -18.61 -17.32 -6.13
CA ALA A 163 -18.80 -16.74 -7.45
C ALA A 163 -19.93 -17.44 -8.23
N LYS A 164 -20.00 -18.77 -8.20
CA LYS A 164 -21.08 -19.55 -8.83
C LYS A 164 -22.44 -19.29 -8.18
N GLU A 165 -22.50 -19.20 -6.85
CA GLU A 165 -23.72 -18.97 -6.08
C GLU A 165 -24.27 -17.57 -6.32
N HIS A 166 -23.43 -16.53 -6.13
CA HIS A 166 -23.86 -15.14 -6.12
C HIS A 166 -23.74 -14.42 -7.46
N LYS A 167 -23.04 -15.00 -8.44
CA LYS A 167 -22.83 -14.46 -9.80
C LYS A 167 -22.46 -12.96 -9.78
N PRO A 168 -21.37 -12.58 -9.10
CA PRO A 168 -20.97 -11.19 -8.99
C PRO A 168 -20.71 -10.60 -10.39
N LYS A 169 -20.91 -9.29 -10.51
CA LYS A 169 -20.49 -8.54 -11.71
C LYS A 169 -18.99 -8.24 -11.71
N MET A 170 -18.38 -8.23 -10.51
CA MET A 170 -16.96 -7.98 -10.33
C MET A 170 -16.41 -8.84 -9.19
N ILE A 171 -15.26 -9.46 -9.44
CA ILE A 171 -14.42 -10.05 -8.41
C ILE A 171 -13.26 -9.09 -8.17
N VAL A 172 -12.99 -8.80 -6.90
CA VAL A 172 -11.90 -7.92 -6.46
C VAL A 172 -10.84 -8.78 -5.79
N ALA A 173 -9.70 -8.90 -6.43
CA ALA A 173 -8.51 -9.55 -5.89
C ALA A 173 -7.50 -8.50 -5.42
N GLY A 174 -6.73 -8.84 -4.40
CA GLY A 174 -5.79 -7.93 -3.75
C GLY A 174 -6.00 -7.88 -2.25
N PHE A 175 -5.07 -7.25 -1.54
CA PHE A 175 -5.04 -7.34 -0.08
C PHE A 175 -4.36 -6.13 0.57
N SER A 176 -4.59 -5.98 1.87
CA SER A 176 -3.86 -5.07 2.78
C SER A 176 -3.01 -5.82 3.80
N ALA A 177 -3.36 -7.06 4.13
CA ALA A 177 -2.65 -7.88 5.12
C ALA A 177 -2.70 -9.37 4.74
N TYR A 178 -1.98 -9.73 3.68
CA TYR A 178 -1.81 -11.10 3.22
C TYR A 178 -0.35 -11.35 2.84
N SER A 179 0.20 -12.46 3.30
CA SER A 179 1.65 -12.69 3.27
C SER A 179 2.14 -13.55 2.12
N ARG A 180 1.24 -14.24 1.40
CA ARG A 180 1.62 -15.21 0.36
C ARG A 180 1.42 -14.66 -1.05
N VAL A 181 1.94 -15.39 -2.02
CA VAL A 181 1.70 -15.09 -3.44
C VAL A 181 0.24 -15.33 -3.79
N VAL A 182 -0.36 -14.42 -4.54
CA VAL A 182 -1.71 -14.57 -5.09
C VAL A 182 -1.61 -15.12 -6.51
N ASP A 183 -2.38 -16.16 -6.79
CA ASP A 183 -2.56 -16.70 -8.14
C ASP A 183 -3.63 -15.87 -8.90
N TRP A 184 -3.16 -14.86 -9.64
CA TRP A 184 -4.03 -13.98 -10.41
C TRP A 184 -4.78 -14.72 -11.52
N GLN A 185 -4.19 -15.80 -12.08
CA GLN A 185 -4.82 -16.56 -13.15
C GLN A 185 -6.01 -17.37 -12.63
N LYS A 186 -5.91 -17.96 -11.43
CA LYS A 186 -7.07 -18.61 -10.80
C LYS A 186 -8.23 -17.65 -10.58
N PHE A 187 -7.94 -16.42 -10.11
CA PHE A 187 -9.00 -15.40 -10.02
C PHE A 187 -9.60 -15.06 -11.38
N ARG A 188 -8.79 -15.00 -12.43
CA ARG A 188 -9.27 -14.75 -13.79
C ARG A 188 -10.18 -15.88 -14.28
N ASP A 189 -9.77 -17.11 -14.11
CA ASP A 189 -10.54 -18.29 -14.55
C ASP A 189 -11.89 -18.36 -13.82
N ILE A 190 -11.91 -18.06 -12.52
CA ILE A 190 -13.15 -17.97 -11.73
C ILE A 190 -14.04 -16.83 -12.26
N ALA A 191 -13.48 -15.65 -12.49
CA ALA A 191 -14.25 -14.51 -12.99
C ALA A 191 -14.87 -14.79 -14.36
N ASP A 192 -14.09 -15.35 -15.28
CA ASP A 192 -14.57 -15.72 -16.62
C ASP A 192 -15.69 -16.79 -16.55
N SER A 193 -15.59 -17.74 -15.62
CA SER A 193 -16.59 -18.82 -15.45
C SER A 193 -18.00 -18.30 -15.12
N VAL A 194 -18.11 -17.09 -14.55
CA VAL A 194 -19.37 -16.45 -14.16
C VAL A 194 -19.67 -15.14 -14.92
N GLY A 195 -18.80 -14.77 -15.87
CA GLY A 195 -18.94 -13.55 -16.66
C GLY A 195 -18.70 -12.26 -15.84
N ALA A 196 -17.86 -12.33 -14.84
CA ALA A 196 -17.51 -11.20 -13.98
C ALA A 196 -16.27 -10.46 -14.49
N TYR A 197 -16.18 -9.16 -14.21
CA TYR A 197 -14.91 -8.45 -14.33
C TYR A 197 -13.97 -8.87 -13.20
N LEU A 198 -12.66 -8.98 -13.50
CA LEU A 198 -11.61 -9.10 -12.49
C LEU A 198 -10.93 -7.74 -12.31
N LEU A 199 -11.12 -7.11 -11.16
CA LEU A 199 -10.31 -5.99 -10.67
C LEU A 199 -9.21 -6.55 -9.76
N VAL A 200 -7.96 -6.21 -10.06
CA VAL A 200 -6.84 -6.48 -9.14
C VAL A 200 -6.34 -5.17 -8.55
N ASP A 201 -6.48 -5.03 -7.23
CA ASP A 201 -5.85 -3.97 -6.45
C ASP A 201 -4.48 -4.46 -5.95
N MET A 202 -3.41 -4.10 -6.67
CA MET A 202 -2.04 -4.51 -6.31
C MET A 202 -1.31 -3.50 -5.43
N ALA A 203 -2.03 -2.58 -4.77
CA ALA A 203 -1.45 -1.44 -4.06
C ALA A 203 -0.32 -1.82 -3.11
N HIS A 204 -0.45 -2.90 -2.36
CA HIS A 204 0.58 -3.33 -1.42
C HIS A 204 1.84 -3.88 -2.08
N VAL A 205 1.71 -4.55 -3.20
CA VAL A 205 2.82 -5.24 -3.88
C VAL A 205 3.31 -4.54 -5.15
N ALA A 206 2.81 -3.35 -5.47
CA ALA A 206 3.13 -2.67 -6.72
C ALA A 206 4.64 -2.45 -6.95
N GLY A 207 5.40 -2.15 -5.91
CA GLY A 207 6.86 -2.04 -6.00
C GLY A 207 7.54 -3.39 -6.28
N LEU A 208 7.05 -4.46 -5.66
CA LEU A 208 7.53 -5.83 -5.88
C LEU A 208 7.22 -6.31 -7.30
N VAL A 209 6.02 -6.01 -7.81
CA VAL A 209 5.62 -6.28 -9.20
C VAL A 209 6.51 -5.51 -10.15
N ALA A 210 6.72 -4.21 -9.93
CA ALA A 210 7.59 -3.36 -10.75
C ALA A 210 9.03 -3.88 -10.83
N ALA A 211 9.52 -4.49 -9.75
CA ALA A 211 10.86 -5.07 -9.66
C ALA A 211 10.95 -6.52 -10.18
N GLY A 212 9.82 -7.14 -10.54
CA GLY A 212 9.78 -8.53 -11.00
C GLY A 212 10.02 -9.56 -9.88
N VAL A 213 9.79 -9.20 -8.61
CA VAL A 213 9.92 -10.11 -7.46
C VAL A 213 8.59 -10.60 -6.92
N TYR A 214 7.48 -10.17 -7.52
CA TYR A 214 6.12 -10.66 -7.28
C TYR A 214 5.37 -10.74 -8.61
N PRO A 215 4.47 -11.71 -8.82
CA PRO A 215 3.79 -11.89 -10.10
C PRO A 215 2.96 -10.67 -10.50
N SER A 216 3.06 -10.27 -11.75
CA SER A 216 2.27 -9.17 -12.32
C SER A 216 0.85 -9.61 -12.62
N PRO A 217 -0.18 -8.86 -12.19
CA PRO A 217 -1.57 -9.13 -12.52
C PRO A 217 -1.99 -8.63 -13.90
N ILE A 218 -1.17 -7.86 -14.60
CA ILE A 218 -1.60 -7.05 -15.77
C ILE A 218 -2.17 -7.88 -16.91
N ASN A 219 -1.70 -9.10 -17.09
CA ASN A 219 -2.17 -9.99 -18.15
C ASN A 219 -3.41 -10.81 -17.73
N ALA A 220 -3.59 -11.03 -16.44
CA ALA A 220 -4.73 -11.78 -15.93
C ALA A 220 -5.95 -10.88 -15.67
N ALA A 221 -5.76 -9.66 -15.16
CA ALA A 221 -6.84 -8.78 -14.77
C ALA A 221 -7.52 -8.09 -15.96
N HIS A 222 -8.82 -7.77 -15.84
CA HIS A 222 -9.50 -6.84 -16.74
C HIS A 222 -9.06 -5.41 -16.48
N VAL A 223 -8.81 -5.08 -15.21
CA VAL A 223 -8.30 -3.78 -14.76
C VAL A 223 -7.44 -3.98 -13.51
N VAL A 224 -6.37 -3.21 -13.44
CA VAL A 224 -5.46 -3.18 -12.28
C VAL A 224 -5.48 -1.77 -11.70
N THR A 225 -5.62 -1.68 -10.39
CA THR A 225 -5.43 -0.43 -9.64
C THR A 225 -4.25 -0.56 -8.70
N THR A 226 -3.65 0.56 -8.35
CA THR A 226 -2.62 0.62 -7.33
C THR A 226 -2.55 1.99 -6.66
N THR A 227 -1.90 2.03 -5.50
CA THR A 227 -1.35 3.26 -4.92
C THR A 227 0.10 3.46 -5.38
N THR A 228 0.63 4.66 -5.20
CA THR A 228 2.00 4.98 -5.58
C THR A 228 2.98 5.11 -4.40
N HIS A 229 2.48 5.05 -3.15
CA HIS A 229 3.23 5.44 -1.94
C HIS A 229 3.62 4.30 -0.99
N LYS A 230 3.30 3.04 -1.29
CA LYS A 230 3.64 1.88 -0.44
C LYS A 230 4.99 1.27 -0.87
N THR A 231 5.00 0.02 -1.31
CA THR A 231 6.22 -0.60 -1.85
C THR A 231 6.79 0.14 -3.07
N LEU A 232 5.95 0.83 -3.85
CA LEU A 232 6.39 1.63 -5.00
C LEU A 232 7.19 2.89 -4.61
N ARG A 233 7.14 3.31 -3.33
CA ARG A 233 7.96 4.36 -2.73
C ARG A 233 7.81 5.75 -3.38
N GLY A 234 6.64 6.05 -3.92
CA GLY A 234 6.32 7.33 -4.55
C GLY A 234 5.47 8.26 -3.68
N PRO A 235 4.89 9.32 -4.26
CA PRO A 235 3.96 10.21 -3.58
C PRO A 235 2.63 9.49 -3.31
N ARG A 236 1.84 10.02 -2.38
CA ARG A 236 0.47 9.52 -2.16
C ARG A 236 -0.40 9.81 -3.38
N GLY A 237 -0.96 8.76 -3.96
CA GLY A 237 -1.79 8.83 -5.16
C GLY A 237 -2.22 7.43 -5.62
N GLY A 238 -2.94 7.36 -6.75
CA GLY A 238 -3.38 6.12 -7.36
C GLY A 238 -3.12 6.06 -8.87
N LEU A 239 -3.18 4.87 -9.43
CA LEU A 239 -3.14 4.58 -10.87
C LEU A 239 -4.25 3.61 -11.24
N ILE A 240 -4.77 3.71 -12.47
CA ILE A 240 -5.63 2.70 -13.11
C ILE A 240 -4.92 2.23 -14.37
N MET A 241 -4.84 0.93 -14.58
CA MET A 241 -4.11 0.32 -15.69
C MET A 241 -4.88 -0.86 -16.27
N CYS A 242 -4.73 -1.10 -17.57
CA CYS A 242 -5.19 -2.34 -18.19
C CYS A 242 -4.42 -2.62 -19.48
N LYS A 243 -4.61 -3.82 -20.02
CA LYS A 243 -4.28 -4.13 -21.41
C LYS A 243 -5.26 -3.39 -22.35
N SER A 244 -4.88 -3.24 -23.62
CA SER A 244 -5.65 -2.47 -24.58
C SER A 244 -7.12 -2.92 -24.64
N ASN A 245 -8.00 -1.99 -24.27
CA ASN A 245 -9.45 -2.11 -24.37
C ASN A 245 -10.06 -0.71 -24.50
N PRO A 246 -10.29 -0.22 -25.73
CA PRO A 246 -10.75 1.15 -25.96
C PRO A 246 -12.07 1.52 -25.26
N GLU A 247 -12.95 0.55 -25.04
CA GLU A 247 -14.19 0.77 -24.29
C GLU A 247 -13.93 1.05 -22.81
N LEU A 248 -13.11 0.21 -22.16
CA LEU A 248 -12.73 0.38 -20.76
C LEU A 248 -11.92 1.66 -20.55
N GLU A 249 -10.96 1.92 -21.42
CA GLU A 249 -10.11 3.13 -21.38
C GLU A 249 -10.95 4.41 -21.41
N LYS A 250 -11.95 4.46 -22.31
CA LYS A 250 -12.88 5.58 -22.39
C LYS A 250 -13.73 5.73 -21.12
N LYS A 251 -14.24 4.63 -20.58
CA LYS A 251 -15.02 4.62 -19.33
C LYS A 251 -14.17 5.13 -18.16
N PHE A 252 -12.96 4.60 -17.97
CA PHE A 252 -12.09 5.01 -16.87
C PHE A 252 -11.70 6.49 -16.98
N ASN A 253 -11.33 6.97 -18.16
CA ASN A 253 -11.05 8.38 -18.35
C ASN A 253 -12.27 9.27 -18.02
N SER A 254 -13.45 8.89 -18.50
CA SER A 254 -14.68 9.64 -18.25
C SER A 254 -15.08 9.64 -16.77
N LEU A 255 -14.86 8.53 -16.07
CA LEU A 255 -15.18 8.42 -14.64
C LEU A 255 -14.17 9.14 -13.74
N ILE A 256 -12.91 9.20 -14.12
CA ILE A 256 -11.95 10.04 -13.41
C ILE A 256 -12.30 11.51 -13.66
N PHE A 257 -12.33 11.96 -14.91
CA PHE A 257 -12.71 13.32 -15.24
C PHE A 257 -13.75 13.33 -16.40
N PRO A 258 -14.88 13.94 -16.23
CA PRO A 258 -15.35 14.75 -15.08
C PRO A 258 -16.13 13.96 -14.00
N GLY A 259 -16.12 12.63 -14.03
CA GLY A 259 -17.04 11.79 -13.25
C GLY A 259 -16.92 11.96 -11.73
N ILE A 260 -15.71 11.82 -11.17
CA ILE A 260 -15.50 11.87 -9.71
C ILE A 260 -14.41 12.88 -9.28
N GLN A 261 -13.61 13.37 -10.21
CA GLN A 261 -12.56 14.37 -9.96
C GLN A 261 -12.73 15.55 -10.91
N GLY A 262 -12.23 16.74 -10.49
CA GLY A 262 -12.04 17.93 -11.32
C GLY A 262 -10.58 18.07 -11.75
N GLY A 263 -9.96 19.22 -11.44
CA GLY A 263 -8.55 19.48 -11.77
C GLY A 263 -7.59 18.46 -11.17
N PRO A 264 -6.73 17.83 -12.00
CA PRO A 264 -5.75 16.88 -11.50
C PRO A 264 -4.66 17.59 -10.67
N LEU A 265 -4.08 16.86 -9.74
CA LEU A 265 -2.98 17.36 -8.89
C LEU A 265 -1.65 17.25 -9.66
N MET A 266 -1.32 18.28 -10.46
CA MET A 266 -0.17 18.23 -11.38
C MET A 266 1.17 18.08 -10.66
N HIS A 267 1.32 18.66 -9.47
CA HIS A 267 2.48 18.47 -8.60
C HIS A 267 2.63 17.01 -8.11
N VAL A 268 1.52 16.33 -7.80
CA VAL A 268 1.55 14.91 -7.44
C VAL A 268 1.85 14.04 -8.66
N ILE A 269 1.30 14.37 -9.84
CA ILE A 269 1.60 13.64 -11.09
C ILE A 269 3.09 13.78 -11.44
N ALA A 270 3.68 14.95 -11.27
CA ALA A 270 5.13 15.15 -11.41
C ALA A 270 5.92 14.25 -10.46
N ALA A 271 5.52 14.21 -9.20
CA ALA A 271 6.14 13.33 -8.20
C ALA A 271 5.98 11.84 -8.54
N LYS A 272 4.80 11.42 -9.07
CA LYS A 272 4.60 10.07 -9.63
C LYS A 272 5.57 9.79 -10.77
N ALA A 273 5.75 10.74 -11.70
CA ALA A 273 6.68 10.57 -12.82
C ALA A 273 8.13 10.37 -12.35
N VAL A 274 8.56 11.08 -11.29
CA VAL A 274 9.88 10.88 -10.67
C VAL A 274 9.99 9.48 -10.07
N ALA A 275 9.05 9.08 -9.21
CA ALA A 275 9.06 7.79 -8.55
C ALA A 275 9.01 6.61 -9.54
N LEU A 276 8.23 6.71 -10.61
CA LEU A 276 8.19 5.70 -11.67
C LEU A 276 9.54 5.56 -12.38
N LYS A 277 10.27 6.68 -12.59
CA LYS A 277 11.64 6.61 -13.12
C LYS A 277 12.59 5.91 -12.17
N GLU A 278 12.53 6.22 -10.88
CA GLU A 278 13.32 5.54 -9.86
C GLU A 278 13.03 4.04 -9.83
N ALA A 279 11.75 3.64 -9.95
CA ALA A 279 11.31 2.26 -9.94
C ALA A 279 11.81 1.43 -11.16
N MET A 280 12.24 2.07 -12.24
CA MET A 280 12.81 1.40 -13.42
C MET A 280 14.30 1.03 -13.24
N THR A 281 14.96 1.46 -12.17
CA THR A 281 16.41 1.30 -11.98
C THR A 281 16.79 -0.09 -11.43
N ALA A 282 18.05 -0.46 -11.61
CA ALA A 282 18.60 -1.69 -11.03
C ALA A 282 18.65 -1.62 -9.48
N GLU A 283 18.92 -0.44 -8.95
CA GLU A 283 18.96 -0.15 -7.51
C GLU A 283 17.58 -0.39 -6.87
N PHE A 284 16.50 0.02 -7.52
CA PHE A 284 15.15 -0.24 -7.04
C PHE A 284 14.82 -1.74 -7.05
N ARG A 285 15.26 -2.47 -8.08
CA ARG A 285 15.10 -3.94 -8.10
C ARG A 285 15.87 -4.62 -6.97
N ALA A 286 17.10 -4.17 -6.68
CA ALA A 286 17.88 -4.67 -5.55
C ALA A 286 17.19 -4.34 -4.21
N TYR A 287 16.68 -3.12 -4.06
CA TYR A 287 15.90 -2.70 -2.90
C TYR A 287 14.68 -3.60 -2.65
N GLN A 288 13.87 -3.87 -3.67
CA GLN A 288 12.67 -4.71 -3.51
C GLN A 288 13.01 -6.18 -3.17
N LYS A 289 14.10 -6.72 -3.70
CA LYS A 289 14.61 -8.04 -3.27
C LYS A 289 14.98 -8.02 -1.80
N GLN A 290 15.68 -6.99 -1.34
CA GLN A 290 16.05 -6.85 0.06
C GLN A 290 14.83 -6.68 0.97
N VAL A 291 13.78 -6.01 0.52
CA VAL A 291 12.50 -5.90 1.25
C VAL A 291 11.93 -7.29 1.56
N VAL A 292 11.92 -8.19 0.58
CA VAL A 292 11.40 -9.56 0.78
C VAL A 292 12.32 -10.37 1.69
N ILE A 293 13.64 -10.30 1.48
CA ILE A 293 14.64 -10.99 2.34
C ILE A 293 14.46 -10.55 3.80
N ASN A 294 14.36 -9.24 4.05
CA ASN A 294 14.17 -8.69 5.38
C ASN A 294 12.87 -9.19 6.03
N ALA A 295 11.76 -9.24 5.28
CA ALA A 295 10.49 -9.72 5.79
C ALA A 295 10.54 -11.21 6.16
N GLN A 296 11.14 -12.03 5.32
CA GLN A 296 11.33 -13.47 5.56
C GLN A 296 12.20 -13.71 6.79
N ALA A 297 13.35 -13.02 6.88
CA ALA A 297 14.27 -13.15 8.02
C ALA A 297 13.60 -12.78 9.34
N MET A 298 12.81 -11.69 9.38
CA MET A 298 12.06 -11.33 10.57
C MET A 298 11.00 -12.38 10.93
N ALA A 299 10.20 -12.83 9.96
CA ALA A 299 9.16 -13.84 10.18
C ALA A 299 9.76 -15.14 10.75
N ASP A 300 10.91 -15.60 10.23
CA ASP A 300 11.64 -16.77 10.72
C ASP A 300 12.08 -16.61 12.18
N VAL A 301 12.55 -15.43 12.59
CA VAL A 301 12.89 -15.17 13.99
C VAL A 301 11.68 -15.29 14.88
N PHE A 302 10.55 -14.67 14.52
CA PHE A 302 9.31 -14.74 15.29
C PHE A 302 8.86 -16.20 15.49
N MET A 303 8.84 -17.01 14.42
CA MET A 303 8.47 -18.42 14.50
C MET A 303 9.44 -19.20 15.40
N LYS A 304 10.74 -19.02 15.26
CA LYS A 304 11.77 -19.65 16.13
C LYS A 304 11.65 -19.24 17.59
N ARG A 305 11.13 -18.04 17.86
CA ARG A 305 10.86 -17.51 19.20
C ARG A 305 9.46 -17.93 19.73
N GLY A 306 8.76 -18.79 19.01
CA GLY A 306 7.44 -19.33 19.40
C GLY A 306 6.30 -18.34 19.31
N PHE A 307 6.37 -17.40 18.37
CA PHE A 307 5.25 -16.56 17.96
C PHE A 307 4.57 -17.14 16.71
N ASP A 308 3.27 -16.95 16.59
CA ASP A 308 2.48 -17.46 15.48
C ASP A 308 2.47 -16.45 14.33
N VAL A 309 3.14 -16.78 13.24
CA VAL A 309 3.07 -16.01 11.98
C VAL A 309 1.97 -16.61 11.12
N VAL A 310 0.95 -15.81 10.78
CA VAL A 310 -0.16 -16.25 9.93
C VAL A 310 0.38 -16.73 8.58
N SER A 311 -0.11 -17.87 8.10
CA SER A 311 0.38 -18.61 6.92
C SER A 311 1.82 -19.15 7.03
N ASN A 312 2.39 -19.22 8.23
CA ASN A 312 3.74 -19.78 8.48
C ASN A 312 4.85 -19.15 7.63
N GLY A 313 4.84 -17.81 7.50
CA GLY A 313 5.88 -17.07 6.80
C GLY A 313 5.37 -16.01 5.84
N THR A 314 6.23 -15.57 4.92
CA THR A 314 5.88 -14.56 3.92
C THR A 314 6.65 -14.74 2.61
N ASP A 315 5.98 -14.40 1.49
CA ASP A 315 6.55 -14.34 0.15
C ASP A 315 6.67 -12.90 -0.36
N ASN A 316 6.33 -11.90 0.47
CA ASN A 316 6.29 -10.50 0.08
C ASN A 316 6.92 -9.58 1.15
N HIS A 317 6.50 -8.33 1.24
CA HIS A 317 7.08 -7.29 2.08
C HIS A 317 6.53 -7.24 3.50
N MET A 318 5.60 -8.09 3.87
CA MET A 318 4.94 -8.06 5.17
C MET A 318 4.58 -9.46 5.67
N PHE A 319 4.31 -9.53 6.96
CA PHE A 319 3.66 -10.67 7.60
C PHE A 319 2.73 -10.20 8.72
N LEU A 320 1.82 -11.09 9.09
CA LEU A 320 0.87 -10.86 10.16
C LEU A 320 1.24 -11.76 11.34
N LEU A 321 1.48 -11.14 12.50
CA LEU A 321 1.81 -11.82 13.75
C LEU A 321 0.55 -11.99 14.59
N SER A 322 0.16 -13.24 14.87
CA SER A 322 -0.92 -13.54 15.80
C SER A 322 -0.38 -13.55 17.24
N LEU A 323 -1.07 -12.87 18.13
CA LEU A 323 -0.75 -12.78 19.54
C LEU A 323 -1.74 -13.55 20.43
N VAL A 324 -2.67 -14.28 19.79
CA VAL A 324 -3.71 -15.07 20.50
C VAL A 324 -3.07 -16.05 21.48
N SER A 325 -2.06 -16.83 21.03
CA SER A 325 -1.36 -17.80 21.89
C SER A 325 -0.54 -17.18 23.01
N LYS A 326 -0.24 -15.87 22.89
CA LYS A 326 0.47 -15.10 23.93
C LYS A 326 -0.47 -14.43 24.94
N GLY A 327 -1.79 -14.50 24.72
CA GLY A 327 -2.78 -13.84 25.57
C GLY A 327 -2.69 -12.31 25.52
N MET A 328 -2.12 -11.74 24.45
CA MET A 328 -1.89 -10.30 24.25
C MET A 328 -2.75 -9.80 23.10
N THR A 329 -3.29 -8.59 23.24
CA THR A 329 -4.03 -7.94 22.15
C THR A 329 -3.10 -7.16 21.23
N GLY A 330 -3.57 -6.92 19.98
CA GLY A 330 -2.84 -6.06 19.06
C GLY A 330 -2.69 -4.63 19.56
N LYS A 331 -3.69 -4.13 20.30
CA LYS A 331 -3.66 -2.80 20.94
C LYS A 331 -2.57 -2.69 22.02
N GLU A 332 -2.40 -3.73 22.83
CA GLU A 332 -1.33 -3.76 23.87
C GLU A 332 0.03 -3.83 23.19
N ALA A 333 0.22 -4.73 22.21
CA ALA A 333 1.48 -4.85 21.50
C ALA A 333 1.88 -3.55 20.76
N ASP A 334 0.93 -2.89 20.11
CA ASP A 334 1.13 -1.58 19.47
C ASP A 334 1.63 -0.53 20.48
N ALA A 335 0.99 -0.45 21.66
CA ALA A 335 1.40 0.48 22.72
C ALA A 335 2.77 0.16 23.29
N ILE A 336 3.08 -1.13 23.53
CA ILE A 336 4.39 -1.59 24.03
C ILE A 336 5.50 -1.22 23.02
N LEU A 337 5.32 -1.54 21.74
CA LEU A 337 6.31 -1.27 20.71
C LEU A 337 6.52 0.23 20.50
N ASN A 338 5.44 1.01 20.53
CA ASN A 338 5.55 2.46 20.41
C ASN A 338 6.35 3.08 21.57
N SER A 339 6.26 2.51 22.80
CA SER A 339 7.03 2.99 23.96
C SER A 339 8.56 2.80 23.81
N VAL A 340 8.99 1.91 22.90
CA VAL A 340 10.40 1.65 22.59
C VAL A 340 10.80 2.17 21.21
N ASN A 341 10.04 3.11 20.65
CA ASN A 341 10.26 3.75 19.35
C ASN A 341 10.22 2.77 18.16
N ILE A 342 9.37 1.75 18.22
CA ILE A 342 9.05 0.85 17.11
C ILE A 342 7.59 1.03 16.75
N THR A 343 7.33 1.42 15.50
CA THR A 343 5.97 1.73 15.00
C THR A 343 5.44 0.57 14.17
N VAL A 344 4.30 0.02 14.59
CA VAL A 344 3.55 -1.01 13.89
C VAL A 344 2.09 -0.60 13.77
N ASN A 345 1.23 -1.41 13.17
CA ASN A 345 -0.21 -1.26 13.33
C ASN A 345 -0.83 -2.56 13.86
N LYS A 346 -1.78 -2.42 14.79
CA LYS A 346 -2.65 -3.52 15.18
C LYS A 346 -3.45 -3.99 13.97
N ASN A 347 -3.69 -5.29 13.88
CA ASN A 347 -4.40 -5.92 12.76
C ASN A 347 -5.21 -7.12 13.25
N THR A 348 -6.41 -7.31 12.69
CA THR A 348 -7.16 -8.53 12.89
C THR A 348 -6.41 -9.74 12.33
N VAL A 349 -6.55 -10.88 12.98
CA VAL A 349 -6.06 -12.17 12.49
C VAL A 349 -7.25 -13.03 12.04
N PRO A 350 -7.08 -14.05 11.19
CA PRO A 350 -8.17 -14.96 10.85
C PRO A 350 -8.81 -15.56 12.10
N ASN A 351 -10.15 -15.50 12.18
CA ASN A 351 -10.94 -15.91 13.36
C ASN A 351 -10.58 -15.14 14.64
N ASP A 352 -10.27 -13.86 14.52
CA ASP A 352 -9.87 -13.02 15.65
C ASP A 352 -10.95 -13.03 16.76
N PRO A 353 -10.61 -13.41 18.02
CA PRO A 353 -11.54 -13.38 19.13
C PRO A 353 -11.87 -11.98 19.63
N GLN A 354 -11.14 -10.96 19.19
CA GLN A 354 -11.31 -9.56 19.62
C GLN A 354 -12.07 -8.73 18.57
N SER A 355 -12.58 -7.58 19.03
CA SER A 355 -13.20 -6.62 18.12
C SER A 355 -12.16 -5.96 17.19
N PRO A 356 -12.57 -5.41 16.04
CA PRO A 356 -11.65 -4.70 15.13
C PRO A 356 -10.94 -3.48 15.74
N PHE A 357 -11.42 -2.95 16.86
CA PHE A 357 -10.77 -1.83 17.58
C PHE A 357 -9.66 -2.28 18.53
N VAL A 358 -9.65 -3.56 18.92
CA VAL A 358 -8.68 -4.16 19.85
C VAL A 358 -7.70 -5.03 19.08
N THR A 359 -8.20 -6.00 18.30
CA THR A 359 -7.49 -7.01 17.51
C THR A 359 -6.62 -7.95 18.34
N SER A 360 -6.22 -9.07 17.74
CA SER A 360 -5.30 -10.02 18.37
C SER A 360 -4.00 -10.20 17.59
N GLY A 361 -3.67 -9.26 16.71
CA GLY A 361 -2.43 -9.30 15.95
C GLY A 361 -1.87 -7.93 15.64
N ILE A 362 -0.65 -7.96 15.12
CA ILE A 362 0.04 -6.80 14.53
C ILE A 362 0.54 -7.16 13.14
N ARG A 363 0.52 -6.18 12.23
CA ARG A 363 1.09 -6.32 10.89
C ARG A 363 2.47 -5.68 10.89
N ILE A 364 3.47 -6.41 10.38
CA ILE A 364 4.86 -5.99 10.27
C ILE A 364 5.25 -5.97 8.80
N GLY A 365 5.86 -4.88 8.35
CA GLY A 365 6.37 -4.72 6.99
C GLY A 365 7.75 -4.09 6.95
N THR A 366 8.50 -4.38 5.91
CA THR A 366 9.90 -4.00 5.80
C THR A 366 10.25 -2.93 4.75
N PRO A 367 9.32 -2.33 3.99
CA PRO A 367 9.69 -1.34 2.98
C PRO A 367 10.42 -0.12 3.55
N ALA A 368 9.92 0.45 4.65
CA ALA A 368 10.49 1.65 5.26
C ALA A 368 11.89 1.40 5.84
N VAL A 369 12.07 0.34 6.62
CA VAL A 369 13.39 -0.01 7.18
C VAL A 369 14.40 -0.34 6.08
N THR A 370 13.98 -1.01 5.01
CA THR A 370 14.86 -1.30 3.87
C THR A 370 15.22 -0.01 3.12
N SER A 371 14.32 0.98 3.02
CA SER A 371 14.63 2.30 2.45
C SER A 371 15.67 3.07 3.25
N ARG A 372 15.80 2.84 4.58
CA ARG A 372 16.88 3.38 5.41
C ARG A 372 18.11 2.44 5.50
N ASN A 373 18.25 1.52 4.54
CA ASN A 373 19.38 0.59 4.39
C ASN A 373 19.56 -0.41 5.54
N PHE A 374 18.48 -0.87 6.16
CA PHE A 374 18.56 -2.01 7.08
C PHE A 374 18.94 -3.27 6.29
N SER A 375 19.94 -3.97 6.75
CA SER A 375 20.34 -5.27 6.24
C SER A 375 19.43 -6.38 6.80
N GLU A 376 19.59 -7.59 6.27
CA GLU A 376 18.96 -8.79 6.83
C GLU A 376 19.34 -8.98 8.31
N GLU A 377 20.63 -8.77 8.65
CA GLU A 377 21.12 -8.88 10.02
C GLU A 377 20.49 -7.84 10.96
N ASP A 378 20.38 -6.58 10.51
CA ASP A 378 19.69 -5.52 11.26
C ASP A 378 18.24 -5.94 11.55
N CYS A 379 17.54 -6.53 10.57
CA CYS A 379 16.15 -6.99 10.69
C CYS A 379 16.01 -8.21 11.59
N VAL A 380 16.95 -9.16 11.54
CA VAL A 380 17.00 -10.31 12.48
C VAL A 380 17.15 -9.82 13.92
N GLN A 381 18.07 -8.89 14.17
CA GLN A 381 18.25 -8.31 15.51
C GLN A 381 17.02 -7.56 15.97
N LEU A 382 16.42 -6.74 15.10
CA LEU A 382 15.17 -6.01 15.38
C LEU A 382 14.03 -6.97 15.77
N ALA A 383 13.88 -8.09 15.06
CA ALA A 383 12.86 -9.09 15.39
C ALA A 383 13.11 -9.71 16.78
N HIS A 384 14.37 -9.96 17.16
CA HIS A 384 14.70 -10.41 18.51
C HIS A 384 14.31 -9.37 19.57
N TRP A 385 14.61 -8.08 19.35
CA TRP A 385 14.24 -7.02 20.30
C TRP A 385 12.73 -6.89 20.47
N ILE A 386 11.97 -7.01 19.37
CA ILE A 386 10.50 -7.03 19.44
C ILE A 386 10.02 -8.22 20.26
N CYS A 387 10.56 -9.42 20.02
CA CYS A 387 10.23 -10.60 20.83
C CYS A 387 10.56 -10.40 22.33
N ASP A 388 11.72 -9.81 22.63
CA ASP A 388 12.14 -9.58 24.02
C ASP A 388 11.15 -8.67 24.74
N VAL A 389 10.81 -7.51 24.15
CA VAL A 389 9.93 -6.55 24.80
C VAL A 389 8.47 -7.03 24.85
N LEU A 390 7.98 -7.78 23.86
CA LEU A 390 6.64 -8.36 23.91
C LEU A 390 6.55 -9.51 24.93
N THR A 391 7.65 -10.19 25.23
CA THR A 391 7.68 -11.27 26.22
C THR A 391 7.81 -10.75 27.65
N ALA A 392 8.51 -9.64 27.86
CA ALA A 392 8.77 -9.04 29.18
C ALA A 392 8.51 -7.52 29.17
N PRO A 393 7.28 -7.07 28.92
CA PRO A 393 6.97 -5.65 28.75
C PRO A 393 7.07 -4.84 30.06
N GLU A 394 6.99 -5.51 31.21
CA GLU A 394 7.10 -4.89 32.54
C GLU A 394 8.55 -4.89 33.07
N ASP A 395 9.49 -5.54 32.37
CA ASP A 395 10.89 -5.53 32.76
C ASP A 395 11.58 -4.26 32.27
N ASN A 396 11.74 -3.28 33.15
CA ASN A 396 12.36 -1.99 32.84
C ASN A 396 13.78 -2.13 32.24
N ALA A 397 14.53 -3.18 32.59
CA ALA A 397 15.86 -3.38 32.06
C ALA A 397 15.80 -3.83 30.59
N VAL A 398 14.87 -4.72 30.24
CA VAL A 398 14.62 -5.15 28.86
C VAL A 398 14.12 -3.96 28.03
N VAL A 399 13.14 -3.23 28.52
CA VAL A 399 12.58 -2.06 27.83
C VAL A 399 13.66 -1.01 27.56
N GLN A 400 14.46 -0.63 28.56
CA GLN A 400 15.52 0.37 28.38
C GLN A 400 16.60 -0.14 27.41
N GLN A 401 16.97 -1.41 27.49
CA GLN A 401 17.95 -2.00 26.56
C GLN A 401 17.45 -1.92 25.10
N VAL A 402 16.16 -2.17 24.85
CA VAL A 402 15.58 -2.07 23.49
C VAL A 402 15.57 -0.62 23.01
N ILE A 403 15.19 0.35 23.88
CA ILE A 403 15.26 1.79 23.55
C ILE A 403 16.69 2.18 23.11
N ASP A 404 17.71 1.78 23.87
CA ASP A 404 19.10 2.13 23.57
C ASP A 404 19.58 1.49 22.25
N LYS A 405 19.16 0.25 21.98
CA LYS A 405 19.49 -0.46 20.73
C LYS A 405 18.78 0.20 19.53
N VAL A 406 17.52 0.56 19.65
CA VAL A 406 16.75 1.29 18.62
C VAL A 406 17.43 2.63 18.33
N ALA A 407 17.78 3.40 19.37
CA ALA A 407 18.47 4.68 19.21
C ALA A 407 19.83 4.53 18.48
N THR A 408 20.59 3.50 18.84
CA THR A 408 21.87 3.20 18.19
C THR A 408 21.71 2.84 16.72
N LEU A 409 20.76 1.97 16.40
CA LEU A 409 20.51 1.52 15.02
C LEU A 409 19.97 2.65 14.15
N THR A 410 19.02 3.44 14.65
CA THR A 410 18.45 4.57 13.91
C THR A 410 19.49 5.66 13.63
N ALA A 411 20.40 5.93 14.56
CA ALA A 411 21.51 6.86 14.37
C ALA A 411 22.50 6.36 13.28
N ALA A 412 22.75 5.04 13.23
CA ALA A 412 23.61 4.44 12.21
C ALA A 412 22.96 4.34 10.82
N ARG A 413 21.63 4.39 10.76
CA ARG A 413 20.81 4.25 9.55
C ARG A 413 19.84 5.43 9.42
N PRO A 414 20.29 6.67 9.17
CA PRO A 414 19.40 7.82 9.03
C PRO A 414 18.48 7.66 7.83
N VAL A 415 17.26 8.23 7.89
CA VAL A 415 16.32 8.22 6.77
C VAL A 415 16.86 9.08 5.63
N TYR A 416 17.28 10.30 5.94
CA TYR A 416 17.87 11.20 4.97
C TYR A 416 19.25 11.67 5.44
N THR A 417 20.27 11.39 4.62
CA THR A 417 21.59 11.99 4.84
C THR A 417 21.55 13.50 4.59
N LYS A 418 22.25 14.24 5.42
CA LYS A 418 22.37 15.71 5.32
C LYS A 418 23.07 16.14 4.04
#